data_2af8004faa679b144d40f97256b5bc67
#
_entry.id   2af8004faa679b144d40f97256b5bc67
#
_cell.length_a   1.000
_cell.length_b   1.000
_cell.length_c   1.000
_cell.angle_alpha   90.00
_cell.angle_beta   90.00
_cell.angle_gamma   90.00
#
_symmetry.space_group_name_H-M   'P 1'
#
loop_
_entity.id
_entity.type
_entity.pdbx_description
1 polymer ?
#
loop_
_entity_poly.entity_id
_entity_poly.type
_entity_poly.pdbx_seq_one_letter_code
_entity_poly.pdbx_strand_id
1 'polypeptide(L)'
;MRPAELRQQVDIETPEHVAVRLELAGVGSRAAAALVDTLIVVVLLVLLQFAGGATGLWHLGAGLEGWVLAIVILLSFLTFFGYFALFEALNGGRTPGKQALGIRVVMETGHAVTPTAAIVRNLVRLLDCYFPLLPFLPGLVMVFLHPRNQRLGDLAAGTIVVRDRPVDWGLGPLPPPTAVPDAVETGPPELSDDEFRLLDQFLARSSQLDAALQVRLATELARRFQDRIPRRTADADVYLTTLHAEEQRKRRSRFATRAQSGAAGRTTVTAERFVAGKRDAWAAFHAVATRVERAGVGALTPGEIPAFAARYREVTADLARARTYGVDPRVIEYLERVVSAGHNALYRARGRRRTPLARYLIRDFPAAVVQSWRQVLAAFLLFAIPAVVAYGLIRSRPELADEVMPPVMVSRAQQAAEHQARGVGYAQSSGEELPVIASAIISNNIGIAFWAFVGGILAGTLTALVLVGNGVSLGMGFGLFVNYHAGGYLATFVAGHGILELTAIFIAGGAGFRLAGALLLPGDLTRADALVLQGRIAARMIGAVVTLLALAGTIEGLLSASDAPAAFKYAVSASTVALLGLYLWSGWTYLKSSETG
;
A
#
# COMPACT_ATOMS: atom_id res chain seq x y z
N MET A 1 4.15 -9.22 33.51
CA MET A 1 3.87 -8.41 32.31
C MET A 1 3.30 -9.32 31.22
N ARG A 2 2.05 -9.14 30.83
CA ARG A 2 1.50 -9.85 29.66
C ARG A 2 2.15 -9.24 28.40
N PRO A 3 2.66 -10.03 27.45
CA PRO A 3 3.33 -9.51 26.25
C PRO A 3 2.46 -8.58 25.37
N ALA A 4 1.18 -8.43 25.67
CA ALA A 4 0.23 -7.61 24.94
C ALA A 4 0.37 -6.09 25.21
N GLU A 5 0.89 -5.68 26.35
CA GLU A 5 0.93 -4.26 26.76
C GLU A 5 2.06 -3.44 26.11
N LEU A 6 3.06 -4.11 25.50
CA LEU A 6 4.14 -3.46 24.76
C LEU A 6 3.86 -3.30 23.26
N ARG A 7 2.64 -3.65 22.79
CA ARG A 7 2.31 -3.67 21.38
C ARG A 7 1.60 -2.39 21.00
N GLN A 8 2.10 -1.75 19.95
CA GLN A 8 1.43 -0.57 19.39
C GLN A 8 0.09 -0.97 18.78
N GLN A 9 -0.96 -0.32 19.22
CA GLN A 9 -2.33 -0.47 18.72
C GLN A 9 -2.76 0.82 18.05
N VAL A 10 -3.58 0.70 17.02
CA VAL A 10 -4.25 1.82 16.37
C VAL A 10 -5.74 1.60 16.44
N ASP A 11 -6.48 2.59 16.93
CA ASP A 11 -7.92 2.59 16.90
C ASP A 11 -8.39 3.15 15.54
N ILE A 12 -9.17 2.36 14.82
CA ILE A 12 -9.77 2.76 13.54
C ILE A 12 -11.26 2.92 13.77
N GLU A 13 -11.77 4.11 13.53
CA GLU A 13 -13.20 4.38 13.58
C GLU A 13 -13.86 3.81 12.32
N THR A 14 -14.81 2.88 12.53
CA THR A 14 -15.60 2.33 11.42
C THR A 14 -16.68 3.35 11.00
N PRO A 15 -17.27 3.21 9.79
CA PRO A 15 -18.39 4.06 9.36
C PRO A 15 -19.57 4.07 10.35
N GLU A 16 -19.64 3.04 11.19
CA GLU A 16 -20.65 2.90 12.24
C GLU A 16 -20.23 3.54 13.58
N HIS A 17 -19.19 4.40 13.58
CA HIS A 17 -18.63 5.09 14.76
C HIS A 17 -18.15 4.16 15.88
N VAL A 18 -17.69 2.96 15.54
CA VAL A 18 -17.07 2.03 16.48
C VAL A 18 -15.57 1.99 16.25
N ALA A 19 -14.79 2.23 17.30
CA ALA A 19 -13.35 2.08 17.25
C ALA A 19 -12.97 0.57 17.25
N VAL A 20 -12.37 0.13 16.17
CA VAL A 20 -11.80 -1.21 16.05
C VAL A 20 -10.30 -1.13 16.28
N ARG A 21 -9.78 -1.89 17.22
CA ARG A 21 -8.35 -1.93 17.53
C ARG A 21 -7.63 -2.89 16.61
N LEU A 22 -6.61 -2.38 15.92
CA LEU A 22 -5.69 -3.20 15.14
C LEU A 22 -4.29 -3.16 15.75
N GLU A 23 -3.66 -4.32 15.86
CA GLU A 23 -2.28 -4.43 16.33
C GLU A 23 -1.32 -4.13 15.17
N LEU A 24 -0.49 -3.09 15.30
CA LEU A 24 0.49 -2.73 14.28
C LEU A 24 1.62 -3.76 14.21
N ALA A 25 2.09 -4.05 13.02
CA ALA A 25 3.27 -4.85 12.81
C ALA A 25 4.52 -4.07 13.23
N GLY A 26 5.27 -4.62 14.18
CA GLY A 26 6.54 -4.04 14.62
C GLY A 26 7.61 -4.05 13.54
N VAL A 27 8.65 -3.23 13.73
CA VAL A 27 9.79 -3.09 12.80
C VAL A 27 10.44 -4.46 12.52
N GLY A 28 10.66 -5.28 13.54
CA GLY A 28 11.29 -6.59 13.40
C GLY A 28 10.49 -7.57 12.53
N SER A 29 9.17 -7.65 12.70
CA SER A 29 8.33 -8.53 11.86
C SER A 29 8.27 -8.05 10.41
N ARG A 30 8.29 -6.74 10.18
CA ARG A 30 8.33 -6.15 8.83
C ARG A 30 9.66 -6.38 8.14
N ALA A 31 10.79 -6.23 8.87
CA ALA A 31 12.12 -6.51 8.36
C ALA A 31 12.31 -7.99 8.02
N ALA A 32 11.88 -8.90 8.92
CA ALA A 32 11.93 -10.33 8.67
C ALA A 32 11.09 -10.75 7.46
N ALA A 33 9.86 -10.21 7.31
CA ALA A 33 9.04 -10.47 6.13
C ALA A 33 9.70 -9.95 4.84
N ALA A 34 10.28 -8.75 4.88
CA ALA A 34 10.99 -8.19 3.73
C ALA A 34 12.23 -9.01 3.35
N LEU A 35 12.96 -9.56 4.34
CA LEU A 35 14.10 -10.44 4.11
C LEU A 35 13.69 -11.74 3.40
N VAL A 36 12.61 -12.40 3.89
CA VAL A 36 12.06 -13.61 3.25
C VAL A 36 11.64 -13.33 1.82
N ASP A 37 10.87 -12.25 1.60
CA ASP A 37 10.43 -11.86 0.25
C ASP A 37 11.62 -11.54 -0.67
N THR A 38 12.64 -10.83 -0.17
CA THR A 38 13.84 -10.50 -0.93
C THR A 38 14.61 -11.77 -1.31
N LEU A 39 14.73 -12.73 -0.39
CA LEU A 39 15.34 -14.02 -0.68
C LEU A 39 14.59 -14.76 -1.77
N ILE A 40 13.25 -14.78 -1.71
CA ILE A 40 12.42 -15.39 -2.78
C ILE A 40 12.67 -14.70 -4.12
N VAL A 41 12.69 -13.36 -4.18
CA VAL A 41 12.95 -12.60 -5.40
C VAL A 41 14.34 -12.92 -5.96
N VAL A 42 15.38 -12.95 -5.10
CA VAL A 42 16.75 -13.30 -5.51
C VAL A 42 16.81 -14.71 -6.07
N VAL A 43 16.20 -15.68 -5.38
CA VAL A 43 16.15 -17.08 -5.86
C VAL A 43 15.44 -17.17 -7.21
N LEU A 44 14.29 -16.49 -7.38
CA LEU A 44 13.58 -16.47 -8.66
C LEU A 44 14.43 -15.85 -9.78
N LEU A 45 15.13 -14.74 -9.50
CA LEU A 45 16.02 -14.11 -10.47
C LEU A 45 17.18 -15.03 -10.87
N VAL A 46 17.80 -15.68 -9.88
CA VAL A 46 18.88 -16.66 -10.14
C VAL A 46 18.37 -17.84 -10.98
N LEU A 47 17.19 -18.39 -10.61
CA LEU A 47 16.58 -19.48 -11.38
C LEU A 47 16.24 -19.08 -12.81
N LEU A 48 15.77 -17.85 -13.05
CA LEU A 48 15.52 -17.32 -14.39
C LEU A 48 16.82 -17.24 -15.21
N GLN A 49 17.91 -16.77 -14.60
CA GLN A 49 19.22 -16.74 -15.27
C GLN A 49 19.75 -18.15 -15.56
N PHE A 50 19.63 -19.07 -14.61
CA PHE A 50 20.01 -20.47 -14.82
C PHE A 50 19.13 -21.16 -15.87
N ALA A 51 17.81 -20.93 -15.88
CA ALA A 51 16.91 -21.48 -16.89
C ALA A 51 17.27 -20.97 -18.30
N GLY A 52 17.66 -19.70 -18.44
CA GLY A 52 18.18 -19.17 -19.70
C GLY A 52 19.49 -19.79 -20.11
N GLY A 53 20.40 -20.08 -19.17
CA GLY A 53 21.76 -20.60 -19.46
C GLY A 53 21.85 -22.12 -19.53
N ALA A 54 21.22 -22.84 -18.60
CA ALA A 54 21.42 -24.29 -18.42
C ALA A 54 20.62 -25.18 -19.37
N THR A 55 19.54 -24.65 -19.97
CA THR A 55 18.67 -25.45 -20.86
C THR A 55 19.27 -25.69 -22.25
N GLY A 56 20.52 -25.23 -22.52
CA GLY A 56 21.03 -25.22 -23.89
C GLY A 56 20.15 -24.41 -24.85
N LEU A 57 19.20 -23.62 -24.30
CA LEU A 57 18.33 -22.73 -25.06
C LEU A 57 19.16 -21.69 -25.85
N TRP A 58 20.40 -21.45 -25.43
CA TRP A 58 21.43 -20.68 -26.17
C TRP A 58 21.87 -21.36 -27.47
N HIS A 59 21.46 -22.62 -27.70
CA HIS A 59 21.78 -23.42 -28.89
C HIS A 59 20.53 -23.92 -29.64
N LEU A 60 19.36 -23.36 -29.34
CA LEU A 60 18.10 -23.68 -30.04
C LEU A 60 18.02 -22.99 -31.40
N GLY A 61 18.92 -23.22 -32.28
CA GLY A 61 18.89 -22.81 -33.70
C GLY A 61 18.58 -21.31 -33.98
N ALA A 62 19.07 -20.81 -35.07
CA ALA A 62 18.95 -19.41 -35.49
C ALA A 62 17.53 -18.82 -35.28
N GLY A 63 17.45 -17.75 -34.50
CA GLY A 63 16.24 -16.95 -34.28
C GLY A 63 15.50 -17.14 -32.96
N LEU A 64 15.69 -18.23 -32.19
CA LEU A 64 15.00 -18.44 -30.92
C LEU A 64 15.80 -17.94 -29.71
N GLU A 65 17.10 -17.88 -29.79
CA GLU A 65 17.99 -17.48 -28.68
C GLU A 65 17.71 -16.06 -28.22
N GLY A 66 17.55 -15.12 -29.15
CA GLY A 66 17.21 -13.72 -28.83
C GLY A 66 15.87 -13.56 -28.14
N TRP A 67 14.84 -14.33 -28.52
CA TRP A 67 13.54 -14.31 -27.89
C TRP A 67 13.58 -14.88 -26.47
N VAL A 68 14.33 -15.96 -26.24
CA VAL A 68 14.49 -16.52 -24.88
C VAL A 68 15.16 -15.52 -23.97
N LEU A 69 16.25 -14.88 -24.42
CA LEU A 69 16.93 -13.85 -23.63
C LEU A 69 16.01 -12.64 -23.35
N ALA A 70 15.26 -12.19 -24.35
CA ALA A 70 14.28 -11.12 -24.19
C ALA A 70 13.21 -11.47 -23.14
N ILE A 71 12.69 -12.70 -23.17
CA ILE A 71 11.73 -13.20 -22.17
C ILE A 71 12.37 -13.25 -20.79
N VAL A 72 13.61 -13.73 -20.65
CA VAL A 72 14.33 -13.76 -19.37
C VAL A 72 14.53 -12.35 -18.81
N ILE A 73 14.91 -11.38 -19.64
CA ILE A 73 15.06 -9.97 -19.24
C ILE A 73 13.70 -9.42 -18.75
N LEU A 74 12.64 -9.62 -19.53
CA LEU A 74 11.30 -9.13 -19.18
C LEU A 74 10.74 -9.78 -17.91
N LEU A 75 10.90 -11.09 -17.75
CA LEU A 75 10.48 -11.81 -16.54
C LEU A 75 11.31 -11.39 -15.32
N SER A 76 12.62 -11.18 -15.49
CA SER A 76 13.48 -10.67 -14.42
C SER A 76 13.03 -9.29 -13.99
N PHE A 77 12.73 -8.41 -14.93
CA PHE A 77 12.19 -7.09 -14.67
C PHE A 77 10.83 -7.17 -13.94
N LEU A 78 9.91 -7.98 -14.44
CA LEU A 78 8.59 -8.16 -13.82
C LEU A 78 8.70 -8.76 -12.42
N THR A 79 9.61 -9.69 -12.19
CA THR A 79 9.89 -10.27 -10.89
C THR A 79 10.41 -9.20 -9.94
N PHE A 80 11.36 -8.39 -10.35
CA PHE A 80 11.96 -7.37 -9.52
C PHE A 80 10.98 -6.24 -9.15
N PHE A 81 10.26 -5.70 -10.13
CA PHE A 81 9.34 -4.57 -9.93
C PHE A 81 7.92 -5.02 -9.55
N GLY A 82 7.45 -6.14 -10.09
CA GLY A 82 6.05 -6.56 -9.99
C GLY A 82 5.74 -7.46 -8.80
N TYR A 83 6.68 -8.25 -8.30
CA TYR A 83 6.46 -9.25 -7.26
C TYR A 83 5.61 -8.72 -6.09
N PHE A 84 6.08 -7.66 -5.44
CA PHE A 84 5.40 -7.12 -4.27
C PHE A 84 4.04 -6.49 -4.59
N ALA A 85 3.96 -5.75 -5.68
CA ALA A 85 2.74 -5.08 -6.11
C ALA A 85 1.66 -6.10 -6.47
N LEU A 86 2.01 -7.14 -7.22
CA LEU A 86 1.10 -8.19 -7.64
C LEU A 86 0.61 -9.03 -6.45
N PHE A 87 1.52 -9.51 -5.59
CA PHE A 87 1.12 -10.30 -4.43
C PHE A 87 0.24 -9.50 -3.48
N GLU A 88 0.58 -8.25 -3.15
CA GLU A 88 -0.25 -7.41 -2.29
C GLU A 88 -1.62 -7.09 -2.90
N ALA A 89 -1.68 -6.81 -4.20
CA ALA A 89 -2.94 -6.52 -4.88
C ALA A 89 -3.86 -7.74 -5.01
N LEU A 90 -3.29 -8.91 -5.30
CA LEU A 90 -4.06 -10.13 -5.58
C LEU A 90 -4.35 -10.95 -4.33
N ASN A 91 -3.45 -10.93 -3.34
CA ASN A 91 -3.53 -11.75 -2.13
C ASN A 91 -3.94 -10.96 -0.87
N GLY A 92 -4.75 -9.89 -1.04
CA GLY A 92 -5.34 -9.15 0.09
C GLY A 92 -4.30 -8.48 1.00
N GLY A 93 -3.23 -7.92 0.42
CA GLY A 93 -2.18 -7.22 1.15
C GLY A 93 -1.09 -8.13 1.72
N ARG A 94 -0.99 -9.38 1.26
CA ARG A 94 -0.02 -10.36 1.76
C ARG A 94 0.95 -10.76 0.66
N THR A 95 2.24 -10.74 0.96
CA THR A 95 3.27 -11.45 0.22
C THR A 95 3.57 -12.78 0.91
N PRO A 96 4.29 -13.73 0.29
CA PRO A 96 4.74 -14.96 0.94
C PRO A 96 5.47 -14.71 2.26
N GLY A 97 6.41 -13.75 2.29
CA GLY A 97 7.13 -13.39 3.52
C GLY A 97 6.22 -12.78 4.58
N LYS A 98 5.27 -11.92 4.21
CA LYS A 98 4.27 -11.38 5.14
C LYS A 98 3.35 -12.45 5.68
N GLN A 99 2.94 -13.40 4.84
CA GLN A 99 2.09 -14.52 5.25
C GLN A 99 2.80 -15.42 6.26
N ALA A 100 4.09 -15.71 6.04
CA ALA A 100 4.92 -16.50 6.96
C ALA A 100 5.06 -15.82 8.34
N LEU A 101 5.12 -14.49 8.37
CA LEU A 101 5.26 -13.70 9.62
C LEU A 101 3.89 -13.29 10.22
N GLY A 102 2.77 -13.70 9.64
CA GLY A 102 1.44 -13.36 10.12
C GLY A 102 1.18 -11.86 10.15
N ILE A 103 1.57 -11.13 9.10
CA ILE A 103 1.30 -9.70 8.92
C ILE A 103 0.65 -9.43 7.56
N ARG A 104 -0.14 -8.37 7.48
CA ARG A 104 -0.78 -7.92 6.23
C ARG A 104 -0.83 -6.40 6.11
N VAL A 105 -0.94 -5.92 4.89
CA VAL A 105 -1.20 -4.53 4.57
C VAL A 105 -2.71 -4.29 4.53
N VAL A 106 -3.15 -3.22 5.17
CA VAL A 106 -4.53 -2.72 5.10
C VAL A 106 -4.52 -1.22 4.85
N MET A 107 -5.63 -0.68 4.38
CA MET A 107 -5.82 0.78 4.31
C MET A 107 -5.90 1.36 5.73
N GLU A 108 -5.57 2.63 5.93
CA GLU A 108 -5.70 3.32 7.23
C GLU A 108 -7.13 3.30 7.75
N THR A 109 -8.11 3.14 6.87
CA THR A 109 -9.53 2.95 7.19
C THR A 109 -9.89 1.51 7.59
N GLY A 110 -8.90 0.60 7.75
CA GLY A 110 -9.11 -0.81 8.08
C GLY A 110 -9.55 -1.72 6.93
N HIS A 111 -9.87 -1.16 5.77
CA HIS A 111 -10.27 -1.94 4.59
C HIS A 111 -9.09 -2.69 3.96
N ALA A 112 -9.39 -3.71 3.15
CA ALA A 112 -8.38 -4.39 2.35
C ALA A 112 -7.65 -3.40 1.41
N VAL A 113 -6.35 -3.61 1.22
CA VAL A 113 -5.55 -2.80 0.32
C VAL A 113 -6.11 -2.84 -1.10
N THR A 114 -6.24 -1.67 -1.73
CA THR A 114 -6.65 -1.58 -3.13
C THR A 114 -5.48 -1.87 -4.07
N PRO A 115 -5.70 -2.39 -5.29
CA PRO A 115 -4.63 -2.57 -6.27
C PRO A 115 -3.82 -1.30 -6.52
N THR A 116 -4.50 -0.16 -6.60
CA THR A 116 -3.87 1.16 -6.77
C THR A 116 -2.94 1.49 -5.61
N ALA A 117 -3.39 1.29 -4.36
CA ALA A 117 -2.56 1.52 -3.18
C ALA A 117 -1.37 0.56 -3.13
N ALA A 118 -1.55 -0.71 -3.52
CA ALA A 118 -0.46 -1.68 -3.61
C ALA A 118 0.60 -1.26 -4.64
N ILE A 119 0.19 -0.73 -5.81
CA ILE A 119 1.10 -0.22 -6.83
C ILE A 119 1.87 0.99 -6.30
N VAL A 120 1.20 2.04 -5.82
CA VAL A 120 1.86 3.25 -5.28
C VAL A 120 2.86 2.89 -4.19
N ARG A 121 2.42 2.09 -3.23
CA ARG A 121 3.22 1.65 -2.10
C ARG A 121 4.51 0.95 -2.53
N ASN A 122 4.42 0.07 -3.53
CA ASN A 122 5.57 -0.73 -3.95
C ASN A 122 6.45 -0.04 -4.98
N LEU A 123 5.93 0.89 -5.77
CA LEU A 123 6.73 1.79 -6.57
C LEU A 123 7.60 2.69 -5.66
N VAL A 124 6.99 3.32 -4.66
CA VAL A 124 7.73 4.18 -3.70
C VAL A 124 8.75 3.37 -2.86
N ARG A 125 8.49 2.09 -2.60
CA ARG A 125 9.42 1.19 -1.91
C ARG A 125 10.80 1.14 -2.57
N LEU A 126 10.89 1.34 -3.87
CA LEU A 126 12.17 1.29 -4.57
C LEU A 126 13.11 2.43 -4.18
N LEU A 127 12.60 3.57 -3.68
CA LEU A 127 13.45 4.57 -3.03
C LEU A 127 14.15 4.00 -1.79
N ASP A 128 13.45 3.16 -1.03
CA ASP A 128 14.03 2.51 0.14
C ASP A 128 15.16 1.54 -0.27
N CYS A 129 15.02 0.88 -1.45
CA CYS A 129 15.94 -0.16 -1.92
C CYS A 129 17.21 0.41 -2.58
N TYR A 130 17.11 1.56 -3.26
CA TYR A 130 18.20 2.13 -4.08
C TYR A 130 18.98 3.24 -3.41
N PHE A 131 18.92 3.35 -2.09
CA PHE A 131 19.79 4.29 -1.40
C PHE A 131 21.26 3.83 -1.53
N PRO A 132 22.17 4.67 -2.14
CA PRO A 132 23.47 4.20 -2.62
C PRO A 132 24.40 3.60 -1.57
N LEU A 133 24.32 4.09 -0.32
CA LEU A 133 25.22 3.67 0.76
C LEU A 133 24.69 2.51 1.59
N LEU A 134 23.38 2.46 1.84
CA LEU A 134 22.76 1.43 2.68
C LEU A 134 21.33 1.16 2.15
N PRO A 135 21.15 0.10 1.35
CA PRO A 135 19.84 -0.32 0.89
C PRO A 135 18.87 -0.52 2.06
N PHE A 136 17.61 -0.16 1.88
CA PHE A 136 16.53 -0.24 2.86
C PHE A 136 16.63 0.69 4.08
N LEU A 137 17.75 1.42 4.28
CA LEU A 137 17.92 2.28 5.44
C LEU A 137 16.87 3.39 5.54
N PRO A 138 16.52 4.14 4.47
CA PRO A 138 15.50 5.18 4.56
C PRO A 138 14.14 4.64 5.01
N GLY A 139 13.72 3.52 4.46
CA GLY A 139 12.48 2.87 4.85
C GLY A 139 12.50 2.36 6.29
N LEU A 140 13.63 1.81 6.75
CA LEU A 140 13.81 1.35 8.12
C LEU A 140 13.74 2.50 9.11
N VAL A 141 14.47 3.59 8.85
CA VAL A 141 14.48 4.80 9.67
C VAL A 141 13.07 5.40 9.77
N MET A 142 12.36 5.51 8.65
CA MET A 142 10.99 6.02 8.63
C MET A 142 10.04 5.14 9.46
N VAL A 143 10.11 3.82 9.32
CA VAL A 143 9.28 2.90 10.11
C VAL A 143 9.58 3.01 11.60
N PHE A 144 10.83 3.27 11.97
CA PHE A 144 11.23 3.42 13.37
C PHE A 144 10.78 4.76 13.97
N LEU A 145 10.87 5.85 13.20
CA LEU A 145 10.53 7.20 13.67
C LEU A 145 9.03 7.49 13.62
N HIS A 146 8.28 6.82 12.72
CA HIS A 146 6.87 7.16 12.52
C HIS A 146 5.98 6.48 13.57
N PRO A 147 5.04 7.22 14.25
CA PRO A 147 4.19 6.69 15.33
C PRO A 147 3.36 5.46 14.95
N ARG A 148 3.00 5.31 13.66
CA ARG A 148 2.25 4.17 13.12
C ARG A 148 3.12 3.15 12.39
N ASN A 149 4.45 3.19 12.58
CA ASN A 149 5.42 2.34 11.88
C ASN A 149 5.26 2.35 10.35
N GLN A 150 4.94 3.52 9.77
CA GLN A 150 4.74 3.68 8.33
C GLN A 150 6.05 4.11 7.64
N ARG A 151 6.34 3.50 6.48
CA ARG A 151 7.40 3.95 5.56
C ARG A 151 6.82 4.95 4.54
N LEU A 152 7.68 5.58 3.73
CA LEU A 152 7.26 6.54 2.70
C LEU A 152 6.18 5.97 1.76
N GLY A 153 6.34 4.72 1.32
CA GLY A 153 5.35 4.04 0.49
C GLY A 153 4.01 3.80 1.19
N ASP A 154 4.02 3.55 2.50
CA ASP A 154 2.80 3.39 3.30
C ASP A 154 2.03 4.71 3.39
N LEU A 155 2.74 5.81 3.65
CA LEU A 155 2.17 7.16 3.69
C LEU A 155 1.59 7.57 2.34
N ALA A 156 2.34 7.37 1.25
CA ALA A 156 1.89 7.71 -0.10
C ALA A 156 0.64 6.93 -0.54
N ALA A 157 0.47 5.72 -0.02
CA ALA A 157 -0.66 4.84 -0.35
C ALA A 157 -1.81 4.89 0.66
N GLY A 158 -1.66 5.57 1.81
CA GLY A 158 -2.64 5.57 2.90
C GLY A 158 -2.85 4.17 3.50
N THR A 159 -1.76 3.46 3.78
CA THR A 159 -1.79 2.08 4.25
C THR A 159 -1.02 1.91 5.56
N ILE A 160 -1.41 0.91 6.34
CA ILE A 160 -0.70 0.45 7.54
C ILE A 160 -0.44 -1.05 7.44
N VAL A 161 0.58 -1.53 8.16
CA VAL A 161 0.84 -2.97 8.26
C VAL A 161 0.41 -3.44 9.63
N VAL A 162 -0.51 -4.41 9.65
CA VAL A 162 -1.09 -4.95 10.87
C VAL A 162 -0.73 -6.43 11.03
N ARG A 163 -0.77 -6.91 12.25
CA ARG A 163 -0.67 -8.35 12.52
C ARG A 163 -1.92 -9.06 12.02
N ASP A 164 -1.71 -10.11 11.27
CA ASP A 164 -2.73 -10.98 10.69
C ASP A 164 -2.57 -12.37 11.29
N ARG A 165 -2.50 -12.43 12.59
CA ARG A 165 -2.57 -13.75 13.21
C ARG A 165 -3.95 -14.30 12.91
N PRO A 166 -4.08 -15.58 12.49
CA PRO A 166 -5.25 -16.32 12.87
C PRO A 166 -5.23 -16.19 14.38
N VAL A 167 -6.07 -15.34 14.91
CA VAL A 167 -6.29 -15.32 16.33
C VAL A 167 -6.85 -16.71 16.56
N ASP A 168 -6.00 -17.56 17.11
CA ASP A 168 -6.51 -18.68 17.86
C ASP A 168 -7.26 -17.99 18.99
N TRP A 169 -8.53 -17.83 18.72
CA TRP A 169 -9.45 -17.13 19.60
C TRP A 169 -9.68 -18.07 20.77
N GLY A 170 -8.62 -18.62 21.38
CA GLY A 170 -8.73 -19.33 22.63
C GLY A 170 -9.76 -18.66 23.57
N LEU A 171 -10.90 -18.42 23.01
CA LEU A 171 -12.17 -18.24 23.66
C LEU A 171 -12.40 -19.60 24.30
N GLY A 172 -11.74 -19.76 25.43
CA GLY A 172 -12.37 -20.55 26.45
C GLY A 172 -13.85 -20.12 26.44
N PRO A 173 -14.78 -21.00 26.68
CA PRO A 173 -16.18 -20.63 26.74
C PRO A 173 -16.25 -19.33 27.55
N LEU A 174 -16.99 -18.34 27.06
CA LEU A 174 -17.28 -17.11 27.82
C LEU A 174 -17.48 -17.53 29.27
N PRO A 175 -16.81 -16.96 30.25
CA PRO A 175 -16.91 -17.42 31.63
C PRO A 175 -18.38 -17.66 31.93
N PRO A 176 -18.76 -18.77 32.56
CA PRO A 176 -20.14 -19.03 32.88
C PRO A 176 -20.71 -17.77 33.54
N PRO A 177 -21.96 -17.39 33.27
CA PRO A 177 -22.56 -16.28 33.97
C PRO A 177 -22.28 -16.54 35.44
N THR A 178 -21.51 -15.66 36.07
CA THR A 178 -21.30 -15.72 37.51
C THR A 178 -22.71 -15.77 38.07
N ALA A 179 -23.06 -16.89 38.70
CA ALA A 179 -24.37 -17.05 39.33
C ALA A 179 -24.59 -15.74 40.12
N VAL A 180 -25.63 -15.00 39.75
CA VAL A 180 -25.97 -13.79 40.47
C VAL A 180 -26.24 -14.26 41.91
N PRO A 181 -25.42 -13.89 42.88
CA PRO A 181 -25.78 -14.19 44.26
C PRO A 181 -27.09 -13.43 44.51
N ASP A 182 -28.13 -14.14 44.89
CA ASP A 182 -29.46 -13.58 45.23
C ASP A 182 -29.45 -12.62 46.44
N ALA A 183 -28.29 -12.30 46.97
CA ALA A 183 -28.11 -11.33 48.05
C ALA A 183 -27.61 -9.98 47.48
N VAL A 184 -28.54 -9.08 47.22
CA VAL A 184 -28.26 -7.65 47.08
C VAL A 184 -27.69 -7.17 48.41
N GLU A 185 -26.38 -7.02 48.53
CA GLU A 185 -25.76 -6.28 49.63
C GLU A 185 -26.16 -4.81 49.51
N THR A 186 -27.23 -4.43 50.20
CA THR A 186 -27.78 -3.09 50.29
C THR A 186 -27.04 -2.32 51.39
N GLY A 187 -25.92 -1.71 51.05
CA GLY A 187 -25.21 -0.79 51.94
C GLY A 187 -24.65 0.43 51.18
N PRO A 188 -24.50 1.57 51.84
CA PRO A 188 -23.82 2.70 51.24
C PRO A 188 -22.36 2.36 50.97
N PRO A 189 -21.71 2.97 49.96
CA PRO A 189 -20.26 2.83 49.72
C PRO A 189 -19.48 3.22 50.99
N GLU A 190 -18.48 2.43 51.34
CA GLU A 190 -17.65 2.67 52.52
C GLU A 190 -16.46 3.57 52.20
N LEU A 191 -16.03 3.59 50.90
CA LEU A 191 -14.97 4.46 50.40
C LEU A 191 -15.58 5.73 49.75
N SER A 192 -14.91 6.86 49.93
CA SER A 192 -15.20 8.06 49.17
C SER A 192 -14.85 7.85 47.67
N ASP A 193 -15.30 8.73 46.78
CA ASP A 193 -15.04 8.63 45.35
C ASP A 193 -13.54 8.78 45.02
N ASP A 194 -12.81 9.56 45.82
CA ASP A 194 -11.39 9.75 45.67
C ASP A 194 -10.59 8.53 46.14
N GLU A 195 -11.01 7.94 47.27
CA GLU A 195 -10.39 6.71 47.79
C GLU A 195 -10.64 5.51 46.87
N PHE A 196 -11.85 5.41 46.31
CA PHE A 196 -12.14 4.36 45.34
C PHE A 196 -11.32 4.53 44.08
N ARG A 197 -11.17 5.75 43.54
CA ARG A 197 -10.30 6.02 42.38
C ARG A 197 -8.83 5.67 42.67
N LEU A 198 -8.34 6.01 43.87
CA LEU A 198 -6.99 5.66 44.26
C LEU A 198 -6.78 4.15 44.31
N LEU A 199 -7.72 3.40 44.87
CA LEU A 199 -7.70 1.94 44.94
C LEU A 199 -7.76 1.30 43.53
N ASP A 200 -8.64 1.79 42.67
CA ASP A 200 -8.80 1.35 41.29
C ASP A 200 -7.53 1.59 40.47
N GLN A 201 -6.93 2.78 40.58
CA GLN A 201 -5.66 3.10 39.92
C GLN A 201 -4.48 2.26 40.44
N PHE A 202 -4.44 1.99 41.74
CA PHE A 202 -3.41 1.12 42.32
C PHE A 202 -3.54 -0.31 41.77
N LEU A 203 -4.73 -0.90 41.81
CA LEU A 203 -4.96 -2.26 41.31
C LEU A 203 -4.73 -2.39 39.79
N ALA A 204 -5.08 -1.36 39.03
CA ALA A 204 -4.82 -1.34 37.59
C ALA A 204 -3.33 -1.29 37.24
N ARG A 205 -2.50 -0.71 38.12
CA ARG A 205 -1.04 -0.56 37.92
C ARG A 205 -0.19 -1.54 38.72
N SER A 206 -0.76 -2.27 39.65
CA SER A 206 -0.04 -3.16 40.56
C SER A 206 0.85 -4.18 39.84
N SER A 207 0.38 -4.70 38.72
CA SER A 207 1.13 -5.65 37.88
C SER A 207 2.33 -5.04 37.13
N GLN A 208 2.45 -3.72 37.09
CA GLN A 208 3.53 -2.97 36.42
C GLN A 208 4.60 -2.48 37.41
N LEU A 209 4.33 -2.59 38.69
CA LEU A 209 5.28 -2.18 39.75
C LEU A 209 6.29 -3.29 40.07
N ASP A 210 7.47 -2.88 40.51
CA ASP A 210 8.43 -3.80 41.08
C ASP A 210 7.83 -4.50 42.31
N ALA A 211 8.10 -5.81 42.47
CA ALA A 211 7.47 -6.64 43.51
C ALA A 211 7.64 -6.07 44.93
N ALA A 212 8.80 -5.53 45.27
CA ALA A 212 9.05 -4.93 46.57
C ALA A 212 8.26 -3.63 46.77
N LEU A 213 8.13 -2.81 45.74
CA LEU A 213 7.34 -1.58 45.76
C LEU A 213 5.82 -1.88 45.78
N GLN A 214 5.36 -2.89 45.04
CA GLN A 214 3.97 -3.35 45.08
C GLN A 214 3.55 -3.75 46.49
N VAL A 215 4.31 -4.61 47.15
CA VAL A 215 4.03 -5.07 48.52
C VAL A 215 4.01 -3.90 49.51
N ARG A 216 4.96 -2.97 49.40
CA ARG A 216 5.01 -1.78 50.29
C ARG A 216 3.77 -0.89 50.09
N LEU A 217 3.42 -0.57 48.86
CA LEU A 217 2.26 0.27 48.55
C LEU A 217 0.93 -0.42 48.89
N ALA A 218 0.81 -1.74 48.64
CA ALA A 218 -0.33 -2.53 49.06
C ALA A 218 -0.51 -2.52 50.58
N THR A 219 0.57 -2.72 51.31
CA THR A 219 0.53 -2.72 52.80
C THR A 219 0.14 -1.35 53.36
N GLU A 220 0.73 -0.29 52.83
CA GLU A 220 0.41 1.09 53.25
C GLU A 220 -1.03 1.46 52.97
N LEU A 221 -1.53 1.13 51.75
CA LEU A 221 -2.91 1.40 51.33
C LEU A 221 -3.92 0.56 52.16
N ALA A 222 -3.61 -0.72 52.38
CA ALA A 222 -4.44 -1.61 53.17
C ALA A 222 -4.51 -1.12 54.64
N ARG A 223 -3.39 -0.73 55.24
CA ARG A 223 -3.35 -0.17 56.59
C ARG A 223 -4.27 1.06 56.74
N ARG A 224 -4.20 1.98 55.76
CA ARG A 224 -5.03 3.18 55.76
C ARG A 224 -6.53 2.87 55.72
N PHE A 225 -6.95 1.82 55.03
CA PHE A 225 -8.35 1.41 54.96
C PHE A 225 -8.76 0.49 56.10
N GLN A 226 -7.89 -0.37 56.64
CA GLN A 226 -8.16 -1.33 57.69
C GLN A 226 -8.54 -0.66 59.02
N ASP A 227 -7.98 0.52 59.31
CA ASP A 227 -8.33 1.28 60.52
C ASP A 227 -9.81 1.69 60.55
N ARG A 228 -10.42 1.87 59.37
CA ARG A 228 -11.82 2.30 59.23
C ARG A 228 -12.74 1.16 58.80
N ILE A 229 -12.24 0.22 58.00
CA ILE A 229 -13.00 -0.90 57.47
C ILE A 229 -12.28 -2.21 57.89
N PRO A 230 -12.42 -2.64 59.13
CA PRO A 230 -11.68 -3.81 59.60
C PRO A 230 -12.20 -5.11 59.00
N ARG A 231 -11.30 -5.95 58.49
CA ARG A 231 -11.58 -7.28 57.94
C ARG A 231 -10.56 -8.31 58.45
N ARG A 232 -11.00 -9.57 58.55
CA ARG A 232 -10.16 -10.67 59.07
C ARG A 232 -9.16 -11.23 58.05
N THR A 233 -8.60 -10.42 57.20
CA THR A 233 -7.65 -10.88 56.13
C THR A 233 -6.28 -10.29 56.44
N ALA A 234 -5.27 -11.16 56.61
CA ALA A 234 -3.90 -10.76 56.91
C ALA A 234 -3.10 -10.31 55.69
N ASP A 235 -3.53 -10.69 54.49
CA ASP A 235 -2.87 -10.35 53.24
C ASP A 235 -3.43 -9.04 52.66
N ALA A 236 -2.54 -8.06 52.48
CA ALA A 236 -2.89 -6.73 52.00
C ALA A 236 -3.46 -6.75 50.59
N ASP A 237 -2.97 -7.58 49.70
CA ASP A 237 -3.42 -7.67 48.30
C ASP A 237 -4.80 -8.32 48.23
N VAL A 238 -5.06 -9.36 49.01
CA VAL A 238 -6.38 -10.00 49.12
C VAL A 238 -7.38 -9.04 49.74
N TYR A 239 -6.98 -8.27 50.75
CA TYR A 239 -7.81 -7.25 51.40
C TYR A 239 -8.25 -6.18 50.40
N LEU A 240 -7.30 -5.59 49.64
CA LEU A 240 -7.59 -4.52 48.69
C LEU A 240 -8.42 -4.99 47.49
N THR A 241 -8.15 -6.19 46.97
CA THR A 241 -8.96 -6.76 45.88
C THR A 241 -10.38 -7.09 46.30
N THR A 242 -10.57 -7.60 47.52
CA THR A 242 -11.90 -7.90 48.06
C THR A 242 -12.67 -6.61 48.32
N LEU A 243 -12.02 -5.62 48.92
CA LEU A 243 -12.62 -4.30 49.19
C LEU A 243 -13.05 -3.61 47.91
N HIS A 244 -12.19 -3.62 46.89
CA HIS A 244 -12.50 -3.06 45.58
C HIS A 244 -13.73 -3.74 44.94
N ALA A 245 -13.77 -5.08 44.95
CA ALA A 245 -14.89 -5.82 44.36
C ALA A 245 -16.23 -5.55 45.07
N GLU A 246 -16.22 -5.41 46.38
CA GLU A 246 -17.43 -5.07 47.17
C GLU A 246 -17.86 -3.63 46.95
N GLU A 247 -16.95 -2.67 47.01
CA GLU A 247 -17.21 -1.27 46.73
C GLU A 247 -17.77 -1.07 45.31
N GLN A 248 -17.19 -1.75 44.35
CA GLN A 248 -17.67 -1.73 42.96
C GLN A 248 -19.11 -2.29 42.88
N ARG A 249 -19.43 -3.36 43.61
CA ARG A 249 -20.80 -3.90 43.68
C ARG A 249 -21.78 -2.93 44.32
N LYS A 250 -21.41 -2.34 45.47
CA LYS A 250 -22.25 -1.34 46.19
C LYS A 250 -22.51 -0.11 45.32
N ARG A 251 -21.53 0.39 44.59
CA ARG A 251 -21.67 1.52 43.68
C ARG A 251 -22.56 1.18 42.48
N ARG A 252 -22.42 0.00 41.90
CA ARG A 252 -23.25 -0.49 40.80
C ARG A 252 -24.74 -0.61 41.25
N SER A 253 -25.02 -1.15 42.43
CA SER A 253 -26.36 -1.30 42.94
C SER A 253 -27.05 0.06 43.18
N ARG A 254 -26.29 1.07 43.65
CA ARG A 254 -26.78 2.43 43.89
C ARG A 254 -27.20 3.16 42.60
N PHE A 255 -26.45 2.99 41.52
CA PHE A 255 -26.84 3.53 40.21
C PHE A 255 -28.07 2.82 39.63
N ALA A 256 -28.20 1.50 39.84
CA ALA A 256 -29.39 0.75 39.44
C ALA A 256 -30.66 1.22 40.22
N THR A 257 -30.55 1.46 41.51
CA THR A 257 -31.66 1.93 42.34
C THR A 257 -32.07 3.38 41.99
N ARG A 258 -31.13 4.27 41.68
CA ARG A 258 -31.40 5.65 41.27
C ARG A 258 -32.03 5.75 39.88
N ALA A 259 -31.72 4.81 38.98
CA ALA A 259 -32.37 4.68 37.67
C ALA A 259 -33.80 4.13 37.77
N GLN A 260 -34.10 3.31 38.80
CA GLN A 260 -35.45 2.76 39.05
C GLN A 260 -36.42 3.79 39.65
N SER A 261 -35.94 4.79 40.40
CA SER A 261 -36.77 5.82 40.99
C SER A 261 -37.19 6.97 40.05
N GLY A 262 -36.65 6.99 38.82
CA GLY A 262 -36.89 8.07 37.84
C GLY A 262 -37.74 7.73 36.62
N ALA A 263 -38.21 6.50 36.43
CA ALA A 263 -39.01 6.14 35.26
C ALA A 263 -39.93 4.93 35.54
N ALA A 264 -41.16 5.23 35.87
CA ALA A 264 -42.23 4.22 35.84
C ALA A 264 -42.33 3.61 34.44
N GLY A 265 -42.01 2.32 34.32
CA GLY A 265 -42.32 1.51 33.15
C GLY A 265 -41.17 1.11 32.21
N ARG A 266 -39.90 1.43 32.46
CA ARG A 266 -38.78 0.89 31.68
C ARG A 266 -37.99 -0.16 32.48
N THR A 267 -38.07 -1.41 32.03
CA THR A 267 -37.25 -2.51 32.54
C THR A 267 -35.76 -2.18 32.33
N THR A 268 -35.07 -1.78 33.41
CA THR A 268 -33.63 -1.57 33.40
C THR A 268 -32.96 -2.90 33.19
N VAL A 269 -32.41 -3.12 31.99
CA VAL A 269 -31.62 -4.30 31.66
C VAL A 269 -30.29 -4.19 32.39
N THR A 270 -30.03 -5.05 33.36
CA THR A 270 -28.70 -5.12 34.02
C THR A 270 -27.66 -5.58 33.00
N ALA A 271 -26.39 -5.17 33.19
CA ALA A 271 -25.31 -5.57 32.31
C ALA A 271 -25.23 -7.09 32.14
N GLU A 272 -25.43 -7.86 33.22
CA GLU A 272 -25.43 -9.31 33.21
C GLU A 272 -26.58 -9.92 32.37
N ARG A 273 -27.81 -9.36 32.52
CA ARG A 273 -28.97 -9.79 31.71
C ARG A 273 -28.79 -9.46 30.24
N PHE A 274 -28.16 -8.34 29.92
CA PHE A 274 -27.82 -7.97 28.57
C PHE A 274 -26.86 -8.98 27.95
N VAL A 275 -25.76 -9.32 28.66
CA VAL A 275 -24.77 -10.31 28.20
C VAL A 275 -25.41 -11.68 28.06
N ALA A 276 -26.17 -12.15 29.06
CA ALA A 276 -26.83 -13.46 29.02
C ALA A 276 -27.81 -13.59 27.84
N GLY A 277 -28.60 -12.54 27.56
CA GLY A 277 -29.59 -12.57 26.47
C GLY A 277 -29.00 -12.47 25.06
N LYS A 278 -27.75 -11.98 24.92
CA LYS A 278 -27.12 -11.76 23.61
C LYS A 278 -25.98 -12.74 23.28
N ARG A 279 -25.52 -13.48 24.25
CA ARG A 279 -24.35 -14.37 24.17
C ARG A 279 -24.40 -15.32 22.97
N ASP A 280 -25.49 -16.05 22.82
CA ASP A 280 -25.66 -17.06 21.78
C ASP A 280 -25.71 -16.43 20.38
N ALA A 281 -26.35 -15.24 20.27
CA ALA A 281 -26.41 -14.48 19.03
C ALA A 281 -25.01 -14.00 18.60
N TRP A 282 -24.20 -13.53 19.55
CA TRP A 282 -22.81 -13.12 19.29
C TRP A 282 -21.94 -14.30 18.87
N ALA A 283 -22.05 -15.45 19.55
CA ALA A 283 -21.31 -16.67 19.20
C ALA A 283 -21.69 -17.19 17.81
N ALA A 284 -22.99 -17.22 17.49
CA ALA A 284 -23.48 -17.61 16.17
C ALA A 284 -22.98 -16.65 15.08
N PHE A 285 -23.03 -15.34 15.30
CA PHE A 285 -22.50 -14.38 14.34
C PHE A 285 -20.99 -14.51 14.17
N HIS A 286 -20.24 -14.72 15.25
CA HIS A 286 -18.80 -14.91 15.21
C HIS A 286 -18.42 -16.14 14.36
N ALA A 287 -19.12 -17.26 14.50
CA ALA A 287 -18.88 -18.46 13.70
C ALA A 287 -19.09 -18.20 12.19
N VAL A 288 -20.13 -17.45 11.83
CA VAL A 288 -20.40 -17.07 10.43
C VAL A 288 -19.34 -16.05 9.94
N ALA A 289 -19.03 -15.03 10.72
CA ALA A 289 -18.03 -14.01 10.36
C ALA A 289 -16.65 -14.63 10.13
N THR A 290 -16.21 -15.56 10.98
CA THR A 290 -14.94 -16.28 10.82
C THR A 290 -14.93 -17.16 9.56
N ARG A 291 -16.05 -17.81 9.22
CA ARG A 291 -16.19 -18.59 7.98
C ARG A 291 -16.07 -17.69 6.76
N VAL A 292 -16.75 -16.55 6.77
CA VAL A 292 -16.72 -15.56 5.68
C VAL A 292 -15.34 -14.91 5.57
N GLU A 293 -14.68 -14.65 6.68
CA GLU A 293 -13.31 -14.11 6.68
C GLU A 293 -12.32 -15.07 6.01
N ARG A 294 -12.44 -16.39 6.24
CA ARG A 294 -11.56 -17.42 5.65
C ARG A 294 -11.88 -17.71 4.18
N ALA A 295 -13.15 -17.92 3.86
CA ALA A 295 -13.59 -18.39 2.54
C ALA A 295 -14.05 -17.26 1.59
N GLY A 296 -14.15 -16.03 2.08
CA GLY A 296 -14.72 -14.89 1.37
C GLY A 296 -16.25 -14.87 1.42
N VAL A 297 -16.84 -13.77 0.90
CA VAL A 297 -18.32 -13.60 0.87
C VAL A 297 -19.03 -14.62 -0.02
N GLY A 298 -18.29 -15.27 -0.92
CA GLY A 298 -18.81 -16.40 -1.69
C GLY A 298 -19.21 -17.62 -0.84
N ALA A 299 -18.85 -17.64 0.45
CA ALA A 299 -19.32 -18.64 1.42
C ALA A 299 -20.76 -18.38 1.89
N LEU A 300 -21.33 -17.21 1.54
CA LEU A 300 -22.74 -16.86 1.78
C LEU A 300 -23.51 -16.91 0.48
N THR A 301 -24.72 -17.43 0.54
CA THR A 301 -25.66 -17.30 -0.57
C THR A 301 -26.10 -15.84 -0.75
N PRO A 302 -26.54 -15.40 -1.93
CA PRO A 302 -27.00 -14.03 -2.15
C PRO A 302 -28.10 -13.58 -1.17
N GLY A 303 -28.96 -14.50 -0.70
CA GLY A 303 -30.02 -14.24 0.28
C GLY A 303 -29.50 -14.07 1.72
N GLU A 304 -28.33 -14.65 2.07
CA GLU A 304 -27.73 -14.54 3.42
C GLU A 304 -26.95 -13.24 3.62
N ILE A 305 -26.54 -12.56 2.56
CA ILE A 305 -25.75 -11.31 2.64
C ILE A 305 -26.50 -10.21 3.39
N PRO A 306 -27.80 -9.91 3.12
CA PRO A 306 -28.56 -8.91 3.88
C PRO A 306 -28.69 -9.28 5.35
N ALA A 307 -28.94 -10.56 5.67
CA ALA A 307 -29.05 -11.05 7.04
C ALA A 307 -27.73 -10.92 7.80
N PHE A 308 -26.59 -11.23 7.15
CA PHE A 308 -25.26 -11.03 7.71
C PHE A 308 -24.99 -9.57 8.01
N ALA A 309 -25.31 -8.65 7.08
CA ALA A 309 -25.16 -7.22 7.27
C ALA A 309 -26.05 -6.65 8.39
N ALA A 310 -27.26 -7.19 8.53
CA ALA A 310 -28.17 -6.80 9.62
C ALA A 310 -27.61 -7.24 10.98
N ARG A 311 -27.13 -8.48 11.10
CA ARG A 311 -26.50 -8.99 12.33
C ARG A 311 -25.21 -8.26 12.68
N TYR A 312 -24.40 -7.90 11.69
CA TYR A 312 -23.21 -7.07 11.91
C TYR A 312 -23.58 -5.74 12.59
N ARG A 313 -24.59 -5.03 12.06
CA ARG A 313 -25.07 -3.77 12.66
C ARG A 313 -25.63 -3.96 14.07
N GLU A 314 -26.31 -5.08 14.32
CA GLU A 314 -26.82 -5.41 15.64
C GLU A 314 -25.69 -5.61 16.66
N VAL A 315 -24.69 -6.42 16.33
CA VAL A 315 -23.52 -6.68 17.20
C VAL A 315 -22.71 -5.40 17.42
N THR A 316 -22.60 -4.54 16.40
CA THR A 316 -21.97 -3.22 16.52
C THR A 316 -22.70 -2.31 17.52
N ALA A 317 -24.04 -2.29 17.45
CA ALA A 317 -24.87 -1.57 18.42
C ALA A 317 -24.76 -2.18 19.84
N ASP A 318 -24.66 -3.51 19.92
CA ASP A 318 -24.48 -4.21 21.18
C ASP A 318 -23.12 -3.88 21.83
N LEU A 319 -22.04 -3.71 21.04
CA LEU A 319 -20.74 -3.25 21.54
C LEU A 319 -20.83 -1.83 22.14
N ALA A 320 -21.53 -0.91 21.46
CA ALA A 320 -21.75 0.44 21.99
C ALA A 320 -22.54 0.40 23.31
N ARG A 321 -23.58 -0.42 23.38
CA ARG A 321 -24.37 -0.63 24.61
C ARG A 321 -23.54 -1.26 25.72
N ALA A 322 -22.71 -2.27 25.40
CA ALA A 322 -21.84 -2.92 26.37
C ALA A 322 -20.87 -1.93 27.03
N ARG A 323 -20.31 -1.00 26.26
CA ARG A 323 -19.46 0.09 26.77
C ARG A 323 -20.25 1.03 27.68
N THR A 324 -21.48 1.40 27.30
CA THR A 324 -22.37 2.27 28.11
C THR A 324 -22.79 1.61 29.40
N TYR A 325 -23.06 0.31 29.40
CA TYR A 325 -23.49 -0.43 30.59
C TYR A 325 -22.33 -0.82 31.52
N GLY A 326 -21.06 -0.53 31.13
CA GLY A 326 -19.90 -0.89 31.91
C GLY A 326 -19.74 -2.41 32.08
N VAL A 327 -20.01 -3.17 31.02
CA VAL A 327 -19.85 -4.63 30.98
C VAL A 327 -18.38 -4.99 31.19
N ASP A 328 -18.11 -6.21 31.70
CA ASP A 328 -16.74 -6.71 31.91
C ASP A 328 -15.83 -6.43 30.71
N PRO A 329 -14.63 -5.85 30.92
CA PRO A 329 -13.69 -5.54 29.85
C PRO A 329 -13.40 -6.71 28.91
N ARG A 330 -13.44 -7.94 29.40
CA ARG A 330 -13.25 -9.17 28.59
C ARG A 330 -14.37 -9.37 27.58
N VAL A 331 -15.60 -9.01 27.94
CA VAL A 331 -16.75 -9.10 27.02
C VAL A 331 -16.68 -7.98 25.98
N ILE A 332 -16.25 -6.78 26.36
CA ILE A 332 -16.01 -5.67 25.43
C ILE A 332 -14.94 -6.07 24.42
N GLU A 333 -13.81 -6.62 24.87
CA GLU A 333 -12.75 -7.11 24.01
C GLU A 333 -13.23 -8.23 23.07
N TYR A 334 -14.12 -9.11 23.54
CA TYR A 334 -14.75 -10.13 22.69
C TYR A 334 -15.60 -9.49 21.60
N LEU A 335 -16.47 -8.54 21.96
CA LEU A 335 -17.32 -7.86 20.99
C LEU A 335 -16.52 -7.04 19.98
N GLU A 336 -15.45 -6.35 20.40
CA GLU A 336 -14.54 -5.64 19.51
C GLU A 336 -13.96 -6.59 18.43
N ARG A 337 -13.62 -7.81 18.84
CA ARG A 337 -13.12 -8.85 17.95
C ARG A 337 -14.18 -9.35 16.98
N VAL A 338 -15.38 -9.63 17.47
CA VAL A 338 -16.49 -10.09 16.64
C VAL A 338 -16.90 -9.02 15.62
N VAL A 339 -16.94 -7.75 16.02
CA VAL A 339 -17.20 -6.62 15.13
C VAL A 339 -16.11 -6.48 14.09
N SER A 340 -14.83 -6.61 14.49
CA SER A 340 -13.69 -6.56 13.56
C SER A 340 -13.76 -7.69 12.52
N ALA A 341 -14.08 -8.92 12.93
CA ALA A 341 -14.26 -10.05 12.01
C ALA A 341 -15.43 -9.81 11.03
N GLY A 342 -16.56 -9.32 11.54
CA GLY A 342 -17.72 -8.95 10.73
C GLY A 342 -17.42 -7.82 9.75
N HIS A 343 -16.71 -6.78 10.20
CA HIS A 343 -16.26 -5.68 9.35
C HIS A 343 -15.37 -6.17 8.21
N ASN A 344 -14.32 -6.92 8.54
CA ASN A 344 -13.42 -7.50 7.55
C ASN A 344 -14.15 -8.39 6.53
N ALA A 345 -15.11 -9.19 6.99
CA ALA A 345 -15.92 -10.03 6.14
C ALA A 345 -16.80 -9.23 5.18
N LEU A 346 -17.48 -8.19 5.66
CA LEU A 346 -18.43 -7.37 4.89
C LEU A 346 -17.73 -6.47 3.87
N TYR A 347 -16.63 -5.84 4.29
CA TYR A 347 -15.92 -4.85 3.46
C TYR A 347 -14.87 -5.46 2.54
N ARG A 348 -14.38 -6.68 2.81
CA ARG A 348 -13.63 -7.47 1.83
C ARG A 348 -14.46 -7.75 0.56
N ALA A 349 -15.77 -7.89 0.71
CA ALA A 349 -16.67 -8.14 -0.41
C ALA A 349 -16.85 -6.93 -1.32
N ARG A 350 -16.89 -5.71 -0.75
CA ARG A 350 -17.05 -4.47 -1.52
C ARG A 350 -15.83 -4.17 -2.40
N GLY A 351 -14.61 -4.57 -1.98
CA GLY A 351 -13.38 -4.41 -2.78
C GLY A 351 -13.32 -5.33 -4.02
N ARG A 352 -14.20 -6.33 -4.13
CA ARG A 352 -14.15 -7.36 -5.18
C ARG A 352 -15.15 -7.19 -6.33
N ARG A 353 -15.84 -6.05 -6.45
CA ARG A 353 -16.41 -5.67 -7.76
C ARG A 353 -15.21 -5.44 -8.68
N ARG A 354 -14.86 -6.46 -9.44
CA ARG A 354 -13.84 -6.38 -10.49
C ARG A 354 -14.34 -5.35 -11.50
N THR A 355 -13.91 -4.11 -11.35
CA THR A 355 -14.06 -3.13 -12.41
C THR A 355 -13.36 -3.75 -13.63
N PRO A 356 -14.03 -3.89 -14.77
CA PRO A 356 -13.41 -4.48 -15.95
C PRO A 356 -12.12 -3.72 -16.28
N LEU A 357 -11.03 -4.46 -16.55
CA LEU A 357 -9.74 -3.85 -16.90
C LEU A 357 -9.89 -2.84 -18.03
N ALA A 358 -10.77 -3.14 -18.99
CA ALA A 358 -11.10 -2.24 -20.09
C ALA A 358 -11.57 -0.85 -19.63
N ARG A 359 -12.31 -0.74 -18.53
CA ARG A 359 -12.72 0.56 -17.99
C ARG A 359 -11.51 1.37 -17.52
N TYR A 360 -10.56 0.74 -16.82
CA TYR A 360 -9.33 1.41 -16.40
C TYR A 360 -8.53 1.88 -17.61
N LEU A 361 -8.33 0.98 -18.60
CA LEU A 361 -7.53 1.27 -19.79
C LEU A 361 -8.15 2.41 -20.62
N ILE A 362 -9.47 2.41 -20.83
CA ILE A 362 -10.14 3.31 -21.80
C ILE A 362 -10.64 4.60 -21.14
N ARG A 363 -10.90 4.63 -19.83
CA ARG A 363 -11.52 5.78 -19.14
C ARG A 363 -10.68 6.33 -18.00
N ASP A 364 -10.38 5.52 -17.01
CA ASP A 364 -9.79 5.99 -15.76
C ASP A 364 -8.32 6.45 -15.93
N PHE A 365 -7.53 5.73 -16.75
CA PHE A 365 -6.12 6.08 -16.98
C PHE A 365 -5.99 7.34 -17.83
N PRO A 366 -6.63 7.46 -19.02
CA PRO A 366 -6.51 8.69 -19.82
C PRO A 366 -7.13 9.90 -19.12
N ALA A 367 -8.20 9.73 -18.35
CA ALA A 367 -8.77 10.80 -17.55
C ALA A 367 -7.77 11.37 -16.53
N ALA A 368 -7.02 10.52 -15.84
CA ALA A 368 -5.99 10.96 -14.90
C ALA A 368 -4.87 11.75 -15.58
N VAL A 369 -4.49 11.37 -16.80
CA VAL A 369 -3.50 12.10 -17.61
C VAL A 369 -4.02 13.48 -17.98
N VAL A 370 -5.25 13.56 -18.53
CA VAL A 370 -5.89 14.82 -18.93
C VAL A 370 -6.08 15.76 -17.74
N GLN A 371 -6.54 15.24 -16.61
CA GLN A 371 -6.67 16.01 -15.36
C GLN A 371 -5.32 16.61 -14.89
N SER A 372 -4.21 15.98 -15.30
CA SER A 372 -2.85 16.34 -14.88
C SER A 372 -2.06 17.07 -15.98
N TRP A 373 -2.72 17.62 -16.99
CA TRP A 373 -2.08 18.19 -18.18
C TRP A 373 -0.99 19.22 -17.88
N ARG A 374 -1.18 20.05 -16.82
CA ARG A 374 -0.18 21.07 -16.43
C ARG A 374 1.12 20.44 -15.95
N GLN A 375 1.04 19.37 -15.16
CA GLN A 375 2.21 18.64 -14.66
C GLN A 375 2.90 17.88 -15.80
N VAL A 376 2.11 17.30 -16.72
CA VAL A 376 2.65 16.63 -17.91
C VAL A 376 3.33 17.62 -18.84
N LEU A 377 2.74 18.80 -19.04
CA LEU A 377 3.36 19.89 -19.82
C LEU A 377 4.67 20.37 -19.18
N ALA A 378 4.71 20.53 -17.84
CA ALA A 378 5.94 20.88 -17.14
C ALA A 378 7.04 19.82 -17.34
N ALA A 379 6.68 18.52 -17.28
CA ALA A 379 7.59 17.42 -17.55
C ALA A 379 8.11 17.45 -19.00
N PHE A 380 7.23 17.70 -19.96
CA PHE A 380 7.60 17.89 -21.37
C PHE A 380 8.59 19.04 -21.56
N LEU A 381 8.31 20.20 -20.99
CA LEU A 381 9.19 21.37 -21.14
C LEU A 381 10.56 21.16 -20.50
N LEU A 382 10.60 20.53 -19.31
CA LEU A 382 11.86 20.18 -18.63
C LEU A 382 12.69 19.14 -19.39
N PHE A 383 12.11 18.38 -20.25
CA PHE A 383 12.80 17.47 -21.15
C PHE A 383 13.15 18.14 -22.48
N ALA A 384 12.18 18.79 -23.13
CA ALA A 384 12.31 19.30 -24.51
C ALA A 384 13.28 20.49 -24.61
N ILE A 385 13.25 21.42 -23.64
CA ILE A 385 14.15 22.59 -23.67
C ILE A 385 15.61 22.15 -23.59
N PRO A 386 16.05 21.34 -22.61
CA PRO A 386 17.42 20.82 -22.59
C PRO A 386 17.78 19.99 -23.82
N ALA A 387 16.84 19.22 -24.38
CA ALA A 387 17.09 18.44 -25.60
C ALA A 387 17.41 19.35 -26.80
N VAL A 388 16.63 20.41 -27.01
CA VAL A 388 16.86 21.39 -28.10
C VAL A 388 18.19 22.14 -27.90
N VAL A 389 18.48 22.54 -26.66
CA VAL A 389 19.75 23.22 -26.35
C VAL A 389 20.95 22.30 -26.59
N ALA A 390 20.91 21.07 -26.10
CA ALA A 390 21.97 20.09 -26.27
C ALA A 390 22.15 19.69 -27.76
N TYR A 391 21.07 19.51 -28.50
CA TYR A 391 21.11 19.32 -29.94
C TYR A 391 21.83 20.49 -30.66
N GLY A 392 21.41 21.73 -30.37
CA GLY A 392 22.02 22.94 -30.97
C GLY A 392 23.49 23.07 -30.61
N LEU A 393 23.87 22.74 -29.39
CA LEU A 393 25.27 22.80 -28.94
C LEU A 393 26.17 21.80 -29.69
N ILE A 394 25.79 20.55 -29.76
CA ILE A 394 26.54 19.50 -30.48
C ILE A 394 26.55 19.78 -31.99
N ARG A 395 25.46 20.35 -32.51
CA ARG A 395 25.37 20.70 -33.94
C ARG A 395 26.28 21.87 -34.31
N SER A 396 26.45 22.85 -33.43
CA SER A 396 27.29 24.04 -33.65
C SER A 396 28.75 23.81 -33.30
N ARG A 397 29.06 22.85 -32.42
CA ARG A 397 30.42 22.52 -31.95
C ARG A 397 30.62 21.00 -31.95
N PRO A 398 30.87 20.40 -33.13
CA PRO A 398 31.00 18.92 -33.25
C PRO A 398 32.11 18.34 -32.37
N GLU A 399 33.17 19.08 -32.13
CA GLU A 399 34.30 18.70 -31.28
C GLU A 399 33.92 18.36 -29.85
N LEU A 400 32.86 18.95 -29.33
CA LEU A 400 32.38 18.66 -27.98
C LEU A 400 31.84 17.22 -27.87
N ALA A 401 31.44 16.62 -28.97
CA ALA A 401 30.92 15.23 -28.93
C ALA A 401 31.98 14.24 -28.43
N ASP A 402 33.23 14.42 -28.83
CA ASP A 402 34.35 13.54 -28.43
C ASP A 402 34.75 13.73 -26.96
N GLU A 403 34.45 14.91 -26.37
CA GLU A 403 34.75 15.20 -24.96
C GLU A 403 33.65 14.77 -24.00
N VAL A 404 32.37 14.91 -24.39
CA VAL A 404 31.24 14.72 -23.46
C VAL A 404 30.45 13.44 -23.67
N MET A 405 30.58 12.79 -24.85
CA MET A 405 29.82 11.57 -25.15
C MET A 405 30.66 10.30 -24.95
N PRO A 406 30.02 9.22 -24.51
CA PRO A 406 30.72 7.93 -24.43
C PRO A 406 31.26 7.52 -25.82
N PRO A 407 32.50 6.99 -25.92
CA PRO A 407 33.08 6.57 -27.19
C PRO A 407 32.21 5.58 -27.99
N VAL A 408 31.44 4.76 -27.29
CA VAL A 408 30.48 3.83 -27.87
C VAL A 408 29.35 4.52 -28.65
N MET A 409 28.97 5.73 -28.27
CA MET A 409 27.94 6.48 -28.99
C MET A 409 28.51 7.11 -30.26
N VAL A 410 29.76 7.59 -30.21
CA VAL A 410 30.47 8.10 -31.39
C VAL A 410 30.67 6.98 -32.41
N SER A 411 31.15 5.80 -31.98
CA SER A 411 31.31 4.64 -32.87
C SER A 411 29.98 4.17 -33.47
N ARG A 412 28.87 4.23 -32.73
CA ARG A 412 27.52 3.94 -33.27
C ARG A 412 27.09 4.92 -34.36
N ALA A 413 27.37 6.21 -34.18
CA ALA A 413 27.04 7.22 -35.19
C ALA A 413 27.86 7.01 -36.48
N GLN A 414 29.15 6.66 -36.35
CA GLN A 414 30.02 6.31 -37.48
C GLN A 414 29.51 5.07 -38.23
N GLN A 415 29.21 3.99 -37.50
CA GLN A 415 28.64 2.76 -38.07
C GLN A 415 27.31 3.03 -38.78
N ALA A 416 26.44 3.86 -38.17
CA ALA A 416 25.16 4.23 -38.77
C ALA A 416 25.35 4.98 -40.10
N ALA A 417 26.34 5.89 -40.18
CA ALA A 417 26.68 6.58 -41.42
C ALA A 417 27.18 5.62 -42.50
N GLU A 418 28.06 4.66 -42.14
CA GLU A 418 28.54 3.62 -43.04
C GLU A 418 27.41 2.69 -43.54
N HIS A 419 26.49 2.29 -42.66
CA HIS A 419 25.34 1.46 -43.01
C HIS A 419 24.42 2.22 -43.97
N GLN A 420 24.13 3.48 -43.69
CA GLN A 420 23.34 4.33 -44.55
C GLN A 420 23.97 4.49 -45.96
N ALA A 421 25.30 4.66 -46.04
CA ALA A 421 26.03 4.77 -47.29
C ALA A 421 25.97 3.46 -48.13
N ARG A 422 25.87 2.31 -47.46
CA ARG A 422 25.71 1.00 -48.10
C ARG A 422 24.25 0.64 -48.42
N GLY A 423 23.29 1.49 -48.07
CA GLY A 423 21.84 1.23 -48.25
C GLY A 423 21.30 0.12 -47.36
N VAL A 424 21.95 -0.13 -46.24
CA VAL A 424 21.61 -1.19 -45.29
C VAL A 424 20.74 -0.63 -44.17
N GLY A 425 19.81 -1.41 -43.60
CA GLY A 425 18.94 -0.99 -42.50
C GLY A 425 19.71 -0.57 -41.22
N TYR A 426 19.09 0.25 -40.35
CA TYR A 426 19.74 0.80 -39.14
C TYR A 426 20.30 -0.27 -38.20
N ALA A 427 19.58 -1.36 -38.06
CA ALA A 427 20.02 -2.51 -37.31
C ALA A 427 20.29 -3.68 -38.27
N GLN A 428 21.53 -3.81 -38.71
CA GLN A 428 22.00 -5.08 -39.24
C GLN A 428 22.33 -6.07 -38.10
N SER A 429 21.48 -6.07 -37.09
CA SER A 429 21.52 -7.13 -36.10
C SER A 429 20.89 -8.35 -36.73
N SER A 430 21.52 -9.52 -36.57
CA SER A 430 20.88 -10.79 -36.92
C SER A 430 19.47 -10.79 -36.28
N GLY A 431 18.48 -11.40 -36.94
CA GLY A 431 17.12 -11.48 -36.40
C GLY A 431 17.06 -11.99 -34.96
N GLU A 432 18.13 -12.59 -34.47
CA GLU A 432 18.35 -13.09 -33.12
C GLU A 432 18.64 -11.99 -32.08
N GLU A 433 19.29 -10.90 -32.49
CA GLU A 433 19.64 -9.79 -31.55
C GLU A 433 18.51 -8.79 -31.35
N LEU A 434 17.56 -8.69 -32.28
CA LEU A 434 16.48 -7.72 -32.26
C LEU A 434 15.61 -7.81 -31.01
N PRO A 435 15.16 -9.00 -30.53
CA PRO A 435 14.39 -9.11 -29.30
C PRO A 435 15.17 -8.70 -28.05
N VAL A 436 16.50 -8.92 -28.04
CA VAL A 436 17.37 -8.53 -26.92
C VAL A 436 17.49 -7.02 -26.85
N ILE A 437 17.74 -6.36 -27.97
CA ILE A 437 17.82 -4.90 -28.08
C ILE A 437 16.51 -4.26 -27.65
N ALA A 438 15.37 -4.75 -28.18
CA ALA A 438 14.05 -4.26 -27.80
C ALA A 438 13.79 -4.42 -26.31
N SER A 439 14.09 -5.58 -25.72
CA SER A 439 13.90 -5.82 -24.28
C SER A 439 14.77 -4.92 -23.40
N ALA A 440 16.00 -4.62 -23.84
CA ALA A 440 16.89 -3.71 -23.14
C ALA A 440 16.39 -2.26 -23.20
N ILE A 441 15.89 -1.79 -24.35
CA ILE A 441 15.33 -0.43 -24.51
C ILE A 441 14.05 -0.29 -23.68
N ILE A 442 13.13 -1.27 -23.75
CA ILE A 442 11.92 -1.28 -22.93
C ILE A 442 12.27 -1.19 -21.44
N SER A 443 13.22 -2.01 -20.97
CA SER A 443 13.64 -2.01 -19.57
C SER A 443 14.25 -0.67 -19.15
N ASN A 444 15.04 -0.04 -20.03
CA ASN A 444 15.61 1.28 -19.80
C ASN A 444 14.49 2.35 -19.70
N ASN A 445 13.54 2.38 -20.62
CA ASN A 445 12.47 3.36 -20.65
C ASN A 445 11.49 3.21 -19.47
N ILE A 446 11.21 1.97 -19.05
CA ILE A 446 10.48 1.72 -17.81
C ILE A 446 11.27 2.22 -16.60
N GLY A 447 12.60 2.00 -16.56
CA GLY A 447 13.48 2.51 -15.51
C GLY A 447 13.44 4.04 -15.42
N ILE A 448 13.56 4.73 -16.56
CA ILE A 448 13.47 6.20 -16.63
C ILE A 448 12.12 6.71 -16.15
N ALA A 449 11.02 6.14 -16.67
CA ALA A 449 9.66 6.49 -16.25
C ALA A 449 9.45 6.27 -14.76
N PHE A 450 9.99 5.17 -14.23
CA PHE A 450 9.97 4.85 -12.82
C PHE A 450 10.68 5.93 -11.97
N TRP A 451 11.93 6.28 -12.31
CA TRP A 451 12.68 7.30 -11.57
C TRP A 451 12.05 8.70 -11.69
N ALA A 452 11.49 9.02 -12.86
CA ALA A 452 10.75 10.26 -13.07
C ALA A 452 9.50 10.35 -12.16
N PHE A 453 8.80 9.24 -11.97
CA PHE A 453 7.65 9.17 -11.06
C PHE A 453 8.05 9.24 -9.59
N VAL A 454 8.94 8.36 -9.17
CA VAL A 454 9.32 8.19 -7.77
C VAL A 454 10.07 9.41 -7.23
N GLY A 455 10.81 10.09 -8.09
CA GLY A 455 11.51 11.34 -7.77
C GLY A 455 10.60 12.46 -7.27
N GLY A 456 9.29 12.36 -7.52
CA GLY A 456 8.27 13.28 -6.99
C GLY A 456 8.22 13.32 -5.46
N ILE A 457 8.52 12.20 -4.79
CA ILE A 457 8.55 12.13 -3.32
C ILE A 457 9.74 12.92 -2.73
N LEU A 458 10.80 13.11 -3.50
CA LEU A 458 11.92 14.00 -3.16
C LEU A 458 11.63 15.45 -3.59
N ALA A 459 10.41 15.92 -3.33
CA ALA A 459 9.93 17.25 -3.71
C ALA A 459 10.11 17.58 -5.22
N GLY A 460 10.15 16.54 -6.07
CA GLY A 460 10.27 16.66 -7.52
C GLY A 460 11.69 16.91 -8.04
N THR A 461 12.68 17.01 -7.18
CA THR A 461 14.08 17.31 -7.59
C THR A 461 14.66 16.19 -8.45
N LEU A 462 14.50 14.93 -8.04
CA LEU A 462 14.97 13.81 -8.83
C LEU A 462 14.16 13.64 -10.13
N THR A 463 12.85 13.91 -10.11
CA THR A 463 12.02 13.96 -11.34
C THR A 463 12.61 14.95 -12.35
N ALA A 464 12.92 16.16 -11.91
CA ALA A 464 13.51 17.20 -12.77
C ALA A 464 14.89 16.77 -13.33
N LEU A 465 15.77 16.22 -12.48
CA LEU A 465 17.09 15.72 -12.90
C LEU A 465 16.98 14.62 -13.95
N VAL A 466 16.08 13.65 -13.75
CA VAL A 466 15.86 12.56 -14.70
C VAL A 466 15.36 13.10 -16.05
N LEU A 467 14.39 14.02 -16.04
CA LEU A 467 13.86 14.61 -17.27
C LEU A 467 14.90 15.43 -18.01
N VAL A 468 15.61 16.32 -17.32
CA VAL A 468 16.67 17.16 -17.90
C VAL A 468 17.79 16.28 -18.45
N GLY A 469 18.30 15.33 -17.68
CA GLY A 469 19.37 14.43 -18.08
C GLY A 469 19.02 13.60 -19.32
N ASN A 470 17.82 13.04 -19.39
CA ASN A 470 17.36 12.31 -20.57
C ASN A 470 17.10 13.23 -21.77
N GLY A 471 16.61 14.44 -21.56
CA GLY A 471 16.48 15.44 -22.60
C GLY A 471 17.84 15.82 -23.21
N VAL A 472 18.82 16.11 -22.36
CA VAL A 472 20.20 16.39 -22.79
C VAL A 472 20.78 15.22 -23.60
N SER A 473 20.65 13.99 -23.07
CA SER A 473 21.16 12.77 -23.75
C SER A 473 20.53 12.56 -25.13
N LEU A 474 19.21 12.76 -25.24
CA LEU A 474 18.50 12.62 -26.52
C LEU A 474 18.96 13.71 -27.51
N GLY A 475 19.06 14.98 -27.06
CA GLY A 475 19.49 16.09 -27.87
C GLY A 475 20.91 15.94 -28.39
N MET A 476 21.84 15.54 -27.52
CA MET A 476 23.22 15.24 -27.90
C MET A 476 23.29 14.10 -28.91
N GLY A 477 22.55 13.01 -28.67
CA GLY A 477 22.49 11.87 -29.58
C GLY A 477 22.02 12.27 -30.98
N PHE A 478 20.89 12.99 -31.08
CA PHE A 478 20.42 13.48 -32.38
C PHE A 478 21.40 14.45 -33.04
N GLY A 479 22.03 15.37 -32.29
CA GLY A 479 23.05 16.28 -32.79
C GLY A 479 24.25 15.54 -33.38
N LEU A 480 24.73 14.53 -32.67
CA LEU A 480 25.83 13.67 -33.12
C LEU A 480 25.50 12.96 -34.44
N PHE A 481 24.37 12.27 -34.51
CA PHE A 481 23.97 11.53 -35.73
C PHE A 481 23.76 12.47 -36.92
N VAL A 482 23.23 13.67 -36.70
CA VAL A 482 23.10 14.68 -37.75
C VAL A 482 24.47 15.17 -38.24
N ASN A 483 25.48 15.33 -37.37
CA ASN A 483 26.85 15.67 -37.75
C ASN A 483 27.50 14.60 -38.60
N TYR A 484 27.20 13.32 -38.35
CA TYR A 484 27.64 12.19 -39.16
C TYR A 484 26.72 11.91 -40.39
N HIS A 485 25.82 12.81 -40.74
CA HIS A 485 24.84 12.68 -41.84
C HIS A 485 23.88 11.50 -41.69
N ALA A 486 23.77 10.88 -40.51
CA ALA A 486 22.92 9.73 -40.21
C ALA A 486 21.65 10.12 -39.43
N GLY A 487 21.30 11.43 -39.32
CA GLY A 487 20.14 11.90 -38.55
C GLY A 487 18.80 11.37 -39.05
N GLY A 488 18.60 11.30 -40.37
CA GLY A 488 17.39 10.72 -40.95
C GLY A 488 17.25 9.23 -40.69
N TYR A 489 18.38 8.55 -40.64
CA TYR A 489 18.46 7.12 -40.33
C TYR A 489 18.08 6.82 -38.87
N LEU A 490 18.59 7.60 -37.92
CA LEU A 490 18.17 7.55 -36.52
C LEU A 490 16.67 7.88 -36.38
N ALA A 491 16.18 8.91 -37.10
CA ALA A 491 14.78 9.29 -37.06
C ALA A 491 13.84 8.17 -37.50
N THR A 492 14.18 7.39 -38.53
CA THR A 492 13.37 6.24 -38.98
C THR A 492 13.34 5.13 -37.94
N PHE A 493 14.40 4.92 -37.19
CA PHE A 493 14.45 3.94 -36.10
C PHE A 493 13.54 4.36 -34.94
N VAL A 494 13.63 5.63 -34.52
CA VAL A 494 12.87 6.16 -33.39
C VAL A 494 11.39 6.40 -33.74
N ALA A 495 11.07 6.70 -34.99
CA ALA A 495 9.74 7.13 -35.40
C ALA A 495 8.62 6.15 -35.01
N GLY A 496 8.87 4.82 -35.09
CA GLY A 496 7.84 3.82 -34.86
C GLY A 496 7.30 3.81 -33.41
N HIS A 497 8.17 3.97 -32.41
CA HIS A 497 7.88 3.78 -30.99
C HIS A 497 8.14 5.01 -30.12
N GLY A 498 9.06 5.89 -30.52
CA GLY A 498 9.60 6.97 -29.67
C GLY A 498 8.54 7.96 -29.18
N ILE A 499 7.49 8.23 -29.96
CA ILE A 499 6.40 9.13 -29.54
C ILE A 499 5.66 8.58 -28.32
N LEU A 500 5.37 7.27 -28.30
CA LEU A 500 4.69 6.62 -27.19
C LEU A 500 5.58 6.58 -25.94
N GLU A 501 6.86 6.25 -26.13
CA GLU A 501 7.83 6.18 -25.03
C GLU A 501 8.09 7.53 -24.38
N LEU A 502 8.35 8.57 -25.17
CA LEU A 502 8.55 9.90 -24.67
C LEU A 502 7.28 10.43 -23.97
N THR A 503 6.11 10.18 -24.55
CA THR A 503 4.83 10.54 -23.91
C THR A 503 4.67 9.82 -22.57
N ALA A 504 5.02 8.53 -22.48
CA ALA A 504 4.98 7.79 -21.25
C ALA A 504 5.92 8.39 -20.18
N ILE A 505 7.15 8.80 -20.58
CA ILE A 505 8.10 9.46 -19.69
C ILE A 505 7.54 10.81 -19.19
N PHE A 506 6.90 11.60 -20.07
CA PHE A 506 6.30 12.88 -19.66
C PHE A 506 5.10 12.67 -18.71
N ILE A 507 4.28 11.65 -18.95
CA ILE A 507 3.19 11.28 -18.03
C ILE A 507 3.74 10.82 -16.68
N ALA A 508 4.82 10.02 -16.67
CA ALA A 508 5.48 9.56 -15.44
C ALA A 508 6.08 10.74 -14.65
N GLY A 509 6.75 11.67 -15.34
CA GLY A 509 7.25 12.91 -14.73
C GLY A 509 6.12 13.79 -14.20
N GLY A 510 5.01 13.92 -14.94
CA GLY A 510 3.82 14.62 -14.49
C GLY A 510 3.19 14.00 -13.23
N ALA A 511 3.17 12.66 -13.15
CA ALA A 511 2.75 11.93 -11.96
C ALA A 511 3.70 12.21 -10.76
N GLY A 512 5.01 12.26 -11.01
CA GLY A 512 6.01 12.69 -10.02
C GLY A 512 5.75 14.11 -9.53
N PHE A 513 5.51 15.07 -10.41
CA PHE A 513 5.19 16.45 -10.01
C PHE A 513 3.86 16.58 -9.26
N ARG A 514 2.90 15.70 -9.47
CA ARG A 514 1.72 15.64 -8.60
C ARG A 514 2.06 15.24 -7.17
N LEU A 515 2.92 14.26 -6.98
CA LEU A 515 3.40 13.87 -5.65
C LEU A 515 4.21 15.00 -4.99
N ALA A 516 5.09 15.65 -5.76
CA ALA A 516 5.83 16.81 -5.28
C ALA A 516 4.90 17.95 -4.85
N GLY A 517 3.88 18.26 -5.64
CA GLY A 517 2.85 19.24 -5.30
C GLY A 517 2.11 18.93 -4.01
N ALA A 518 1.78 17.66 -3.77
CA ALA A 518 1.15 17.22 -2.51
C ALA A 518 2.04 17.47 -1.28
N LEU A 519 3.36 17.37 -1.43
CA LEU A 519 4.30 17.58 -0.34
C LEU A 519 4.60 19.07 -0.11
N LEU A 520 4.75 19.85 -1.19
CA LEU A 520 5.15 21.26 -1.15
C LEU A 520 3.98 22.20 -0.93
N LEU A 521 2.84 21.92 -1.57
CA LEU A 521 1.66 22.77 -1.64
C LEU A 521 0.38 21.97 -1.33
N PRO A 522 0.21 21.43 -0.11
CA PRO A 522 -0.90 20.54 0.24
C PRO A 522 -2.26 21.27 0.31
N GLY A 523 -2.29 22.61 0.26
CA GLY A 523 -3.50 23.40 0.47
C GLY A 523 -4.04 23.26 1.89
N ASP A 524 -5.36 23.06 2.02
CA ASP A 524 -6.04 22.89 3.31
C ASP A 524 -5.90 21.47 3.90
N LEU A 525 -5.25 20.56 3.18
CA LEU A 525 -5.05 19.18 3.62
C LEU A 525 -3.73 19.02 4.39
N THR A 526 -3.65 17.99 5.23
CA THR A 526 -2.35 17.56 5.73
C THR A 526 -1.50 17.01 4.57
N ARG A 527 -0.17 17.08 4.67
CA ARG A 527 0.73 16.50 3.65
C ARG A 527 0.45 15.01 3.40
N ALA A 528 0.08 14.27 4.45
CA ALA A 528 -0.27 12.86 4.34
C ALA A 528 -1.57 12.66 3.54
N ASP A 529 -2.62 13.41 3.85
CA ASP A 529 -3.90 13.31 3.13
C ASP A 529 -3.77 13.78 1.67
N ALA A 530 -3.05 14.89 1.44
CA ALA A 530 -2.74 15.38 0.11
C ALA A 530 -1.98 14.32 -0.71
N LEU A 531 -0.98 13.67 -0.09
CA LEU A 531 -0.18 12.62 -0.74
C LEU A 531 -1.04 11.40 -1.10
N VAL A 532 -1.94 10.97 -0.23
CA VAL A 532 -2.89 9.86 -0.50
C VAL A 532 -3.83 10.23 -1.66
N LEU A 533 -4.37 11.44 -1.66
CA LEU A 533 -5.29 11.91 -2.71
C LEU A 533 -4.59 11.99 -4.07
N GLN A 534 -3.45 12.70 -4.13
CA GLN A 534 -2.68 12.86 -5.36
C GLN A 534 -2.01 11.55 -5.80
N GLY A 535 -1.60 10.71 -4.86
CA GLY A 535 -1.05 9.38 -5.10
C GLY A 535 -2.02 8.46 -5.86
N ARG A 536 -3.32 8.52 -5.56
CA ARG A 536 -4.35 7.76 -6.30
C ARG A 536 -4.46 8.21 -7.77
N ILE A 537 -4.34 9.50 -8.04
CA ILE A 537 -4.35 10.04 -9.41
C ILE A 537 -3.05 9.65 -10.12
N ALA A 538 -1.92 9.86 -9.46
CA ALA A 538 -0.60 9.51 -9.97
C ALA A 538 -0.48 8.02 -10.32
N ALA A 539 -1.05 7.12 -9.50
CA ALA A 539 -1.09 5.68 -9.81
C ALA A 539 -1.89 5.34 -11.08
N ARG A 540 -3.01 6.06 -11.34
CA ARG A 540 -3.76 5.90 -12.60
C ARG A 540 -2.94 6.40 -13.79
N MET A 541 -2.19 7.49 -13.63
CA MET A 541 -1.25 7.97 -14.66
C MET A 541 -0.16 6.91 -14.95
N ILE A 542 0.38 6.24 -13.92
CA ILE A 542 1.31 5.13 -14.13
C ILE A 542 0.66 3.95 -14.84
N GLY A 543 -0.62 3.69 -14.63
CA GLY A 543 -1.39 2.73 -15.44
C GLY A 543 -1.37 3.08 -16.93
N ALA A 544 -1.53 4.36 -17.27
CA ALA A 544 -1.38 4.83 -18.66
C ALA A 544 0.07 4.65 -19.18
N VAL A 545 1.08 4.98 -18.36
CA VAL A 545 2.50 4.78 -18.70
C VAL A 545 2.78 3.32 -19.06
N VAL A 546 2.35 2.38 -18.22
CA VAL A 546 2.54 0.94 -18.48
C VAL A 546 1.86 0.52 -19.78
N THR A 547 0.66 1.02 -20.04
CA THR A 547 -0.07 0.73 -21.29
C THR A 547 0.67 1.24 -22.52
N LEU A 548 1.16 2.48 -22.47
CA LEU A 548 1.90 3.11 -23.59
C LEU A 548 3.25 2.43 -23.82
N LEU A 549 4.00 2.11 -22.77
CA LEU A 549 5.27 1.43 -22.88
C LEU A 549 5.13 -0.01 -23.38
N ALA A 550 4.09 -0.74 -22.96
CA ALA A 550 3.80 -2.07 -23.50
C ALA A 550 3.50 -2.03 -25.00
N LEU A 551 2.72 -1.02 -25.45
CA LEU A 551 2.43 -0.82 -26.87
C LEU A 551 3.68 -0.39 -27.65
N ALA A 552 4.44 0.56 -27.13
CA ALA A 552 5.70 1.03 -27.72
C ALA A 552 6.71 -0.11 -27.90
N GLY A 553 6.90 -0.92 -26.86
CA GLY A 553 7.80 -2.06 -26.91
C GLY A 553 7.38 -3.15 -27.90
N THR A 554 6.07 -3.34 -28.08
CA THR A 554 5.56 -4.25 -29.13
C THR A 554 5.90 -3.73 -30.52
N ILE A 555 5.71 -2.41 -30.74
CA ILE A 555 6.05 -1.77 -32.03
C ILE A 555 7.55 -1.80 -32.27
N GLU A 556 8.35 -1.53 -31.25
CA GLU A 556 9.80 -1.57 -31.34
C GLU A 556 10.32 -2.97 -31.71
N GLY A 557 9.88 -3.99 -31.00
CA GLY A 557 10.32 -5.37 -31.23
C GLY A 557 9.90 -5.92 -32.60
N LEU A 558 8.76 -5.49 -33.14
CA LEU A 558 8.24 -6.01 -34.41
C LEU A 558 8.60 -5.14 -35.62
N LEU A 559 8.74 -3.82 -35.43
CA LEU A 559 8.81 -2.90 -36.58
C LEU A 559 10.08 -2.06 -36.61
N SER A 560 10.52 -1.48 -35.49
CA SER A 560 11.57 -0.43 -35.51
C SER A 560 12.89 -0.96 -36.00
N ALA A 561 13.23 -2.18 -35.62
CA ALA A 561 14.44 -2.86 -36.01
C ALA A 561 14.29 -3.70 -37.30
N SER A 562 13.10 -3.78 -37.91
CA SER A 562 12.87 -4.52 -39.16
C SER A 562 13.33 -3.73 -40.39
N ASP A 563 13.52 -4.43 -41.50
CA ASP A 563 13.84 -3.85 -42.82
C ASP A 563 12.62 -3.19 -43.51
N ALA A 564 11.53 -2.91 -42.76
CA ALA A 564 10.37 -2.30 -43.32
C ALA A 564 10.67 -0.90 -43.91
N PRO A 565 10.04 -0.53 -45.04
CA PRO A 565 10.25 0.77 -45.65
C PRO A 565 10.02 1.95 -44.70
N ALA A 566 10.81 3.01 -44.80
CA ALA A 566 10.69 4.21 -43.98
C ALA A 566 9.26 4.79 -44.00
N ALA A 567 8.62 4.80 -45.16
CA ALA A 567 7.25 5.24 -45.32
C ALA A 567 6.24 4.46 -44.44
N PHE A 568 6.43 3.15 -44.31
CA PHE A 568 5.59 2.32 -43.45
C PHE A 568 5.85 2.63 -41.96
N LYS A 569 7.11 2.82 -41.54
CA LYS A 569 7.48 3.23 -40.17
C LYS A 569 6.86 4.58 -39.80
N TYR A 570 6.91 5.56 -40.72
CA TYR A 570 6.23 6.87 -40.52
C TYR A 570 4.71 6.77 -40.52
N ALA A 571 4.12 5.88 -41.31
CA ALA A 571 2.66 5.67 -41.30
C ALA A 571 2.22 5.06 -39.94
N VAL A 572 2.97 4.12 -39.39
CA VAL A 572 2.71 3.58 -38.04
C VAL A 572 2.88 4.67 -37.00
N SER A 573 3.93 5.51 -37.09
CA SER A 573 4.10 6.67 -36.20
C SER A 573 2.90 7.62 -36.22
N ALA A 574 2.41 7.98 -37.41
CA ALA A 574 1.22 8.81 -37.55
C ALA A 574 -0.02 8.15 -36.94
N SER A 575 -0.18 6.85 -37.13
CA SER A 575 -1.27 6.08 -36.53
C SER A 575 -1.19 6.06 -35.00
N THR A 576 -0.01 5.92 -34.42
CA THR A 576 0.17 5.98 -32.95
C THR A 576 -0.17 7.36 -32.39
N VAL A 577 0.16 8.45 -33.11
CA VAL A 577 -0.25 9.83 -32.72
C VAL A 577 -1.75 9.97 -32.71
N ALA A 578 -2.43 9.47 -33.77
CA ALA A 578 -3.89 9.53 -33.86
C ALA A 578 -4.56 8.71 -32.74
N LEU A 579 -4.05 7.49 -32.47
CA LEU A 579 -4.55 6.65 -31.38
C LEU A 579 -4.31 7.27 -30.00
N LEU A 580 -3.16 7.90 -29.79
CA LEU A 580 -2.87 8.64 -28.56
C LEU A 580 -3.84 9.82 -28.39
N GLY A 581 -4.14 10.56 -29.47
CA GLY A 581 -5.12 11.64 -29.45
C GLY A 581 -6.52 11.14 -29.08
N LEU A 582 -6.97 10.02 -29.67
CA LEU A 582 -8.24 9.37 -29.34
C LEU A 582 -8.27 8.87 -27.88
N TYR A 583 -7.17 8.32 -27.43
CA TYR A 583 -7.01 7.86 -26.05
C TYR A 583 -7.18 9.01 -25.04
N LEU A 584 -6.51 10.12 -25.26
CA LEU A 584 -6.63 11.30 -24.40
C LEU A 584 -8.02 11.95 -24.51
N TRP A 585 -8.59 11.96 -25.70
CA TRP A 585 -9.96 12.47 -25.91
C TRP A 585 -11.01 11.63 -25.15
N SER A 586 -10.85 10.31 -25.11
CA SER A 586 -11.73 9.44 -24.30
C SER A 586 -11.68 9.78 -22.80
N GLY A 587 -10.51 10.13 -22.30
CA GLY A 587 -10.33 10.59 -20.92
C GLY A 587 -11.00 11.95 -20.67
N TRP A 588 -10.86 12.87 -21.60
CA TRP A 588 -11.49 14.20 -21.53
C TRP A 588 -13.02 14.13 -21.53
N THR A 589 -13.61 13.35 -22.42
CA THR A 589 -15.07 13.15 -22.48
C THR A 589 -15.62 12.52 -21.21
N TYR A 590 -14.86 11.56 -20.62
CA TYR A 590 -15.23 10.94 -19.36
C TYR A 590 -15.21 11.93 -18.18
N LEU A 591 -14.20 12.79 -18.09
CA LEU A 591 -14.13 13.83 -17.04
C LEU A 591 -15.32 14.80 -17.16
N LYS A 592 -15.60 15.27 -18.36
CA LYS A 592 -16.72 16.19 -18.61
C LYS A 592 -18.07 15.57 -18.22
N SER A 593 -18.29 14.29 -18.51
CA SER A 593 -19.53 13.60 -18.13
C SER A 593 -19.67 13.38 -16.63
N SER A 594 -18.54 13.30 -15.88
CA SER A 594 -18.55 13.15 -14.41
C SER A 594 -18.76 14.47 -13.66
N GLU A 595 -18.58 15.62 -14.30
CA GLU A 595 -18.84 16.95 -13.74
C GLU A 595 -20.31 17.39 -13.92
N THR A 596 -21.01 16.79 -14.89
CA THR A 596 -22.41 17.16 -15.23
C THR A 596 -23.46 16.22 -14.63
N GLY A 597 -23.09 15.15 -13.96
CA GLY A 597 -23.98 14.20 -13.28
C GLY A 597 -23.73 14.14 -11.78
#